data_fc5f467ba99825dc86807d64cf4e6379
#
_entry.id   fc5f467ba99825dc86807d64cf4e6379
#
_cell.length_a   1.000
_cell.length_b   1.000
_cell.length_c   1.000
_cell.angle_alpha   90.00
_cell.angle_beta   90.00
_cell.angle_gamma   90.00
#
_symmetry.space_group_name_H-M   'P 1'
#
loop_
_entity.id
_entity.type
_entity.pdbx_description
1 polymer ?
#
loop_
_entity_poly.entity_id
_entity_poly.type
_entity_poly.pdbx_seq_one_letter_code
_entity_poly.pdbx_strand_id
1 'polypeptide(L)'
;IKEGKPFWDNFFGYHNFQRYTSVVNNHAEPFWFFLYIMILASLPFTPFLYHGIFKAFKDFLKSSKESCNITETLYTYSLCWLTSVLIFFSLSATKLPSYWLPAIPAAAILISNSFINLKNSSKSYLYLWIFNILILFGFSMAFFFSNNWLSSINDPEMPNLASELISSGIIFKAKLFFSSFTLFAIILFSLKSRNILLYLQILLLIGQSFLMSPIR
;
A
#
# COMPACT_ATOMS: atom_id res chain seq x y z
N ILE A 1 5.48 -31.83 23.04
CA ILE A 1 5.68 -31.15 21.76
C ILE A 1 6.43 -32.13 20.87
N LYS A 2 5.73 -32.76 19.91
CA LYS A 2 6.24 -33.88 19.11
C LYS A 2 7.27 -33.51 18.03
N GLU A 3 7.52 -32.22 17.78
CA GLU A 3 8.31 -31.80 16.63
C GLU A 3 9.71 -31.24 16.97
N GLY A 4 10.06 -31.16 18.23
CA GLY A 4 11.40 -30.92 18.79
C GLY A 4 12.36 -30.07 17.94
N LYS A 5 13.59 -30.55 17.84
CA LYS A 5 14.70 -29.88 17.15
C LYS A 5 14.44 -29.55 15.67
N PRO A 6 13.80 -30.40 14.82
CA PRO A 6 13.53 -30.07 13.43
C PRO A 6 12.61 -28.85 13.25
N PHE A 7 11.63 -28.62 14.14
CA PHE A 7 10.77 -27.43 14.10
C PHE A 7 11.58 -26.15 14.37
N TRP A 8 12.45 -26.19 15.39
CA TRP A 8 13.27 -25.02 15.75
C TRP A 8 14.28 -24.70 14.65
N ASP A 9 14.96 -25.70 14.10
CA ASP A 9 15.95 -25.54 13.04
C ASP A 9 15.31 -24.99 11.75
N ASN A 10 14.11 -25.46 11.40
CA ASN A 10 13.39 -24.95 10.24
C ASN A 10 12.76 -23.58 10.49
N PHE A 11 12.06 -23.39 11.60
CA PHE A 11 11.31 -22.15 11.84
C PHE A 11 12.24 -20.99 12.14
N PHE A 12 13.13 -21.12 13.12
CA PHE A 12 14.05 -20.04 13.47
C PHE A 12 15.31 -20.03 12.60
N GLY A 13 15.88 -21.18 12.27
CA GLY A 13 17.07 -21.27 11.44
C GLY A 13 16.78 -20.87 10.00
N TYR A 14 16.06 -21.71 9.26
CA TYR A 14 15.83 -21.51 7.82
C TYR A 14 14.88 -20.35 7.52
N HIS A 15 13.67 -20.34 8.12
CA HIS A 15 12.64 -19.37 7.74
C HIS A 15 12.87 -17.95 8.28
N ASN A 16 13.60 -17.78 9.37
CA ASN A 16 13.84 -16.45 9.92
C ASN A 16 15.30 -16.02 9.77
N PHE A 17 16.24 -16.74 10.41
CA PHE A 17 17.62 -16.29 10.45
C PHE A 17 18.32 -16.37 9.09
N GLN A 18 18.18 -17.48 8.38
CA GLN A 18 18.82 -17.66 7.07
C GLN A 18 18.25 -16.68 6.03
N ARG A 19 16.93 -16.44 6.01
CA ARG A 19 16.33 -15.45 5.11
C ARG A 19 16.76 -14.02 5.40
N TYR A 20 17.09 -13.73 6.65
CA TYR A 20 17.59 -12.41 7.01
C TYR A 20 19.04 -12.20 6.59
N THR A 21 19.91 -13.22 6.74
CA THR A 21 21.35 -13.14 6.52
C THR A 21 21.81 -13.53 5.12
N SER A 22 21.05 -14.35 4.40
CA SER A 22 21.39 -14.83 3.06
C SER A 22 20.21 -14.77 2.10
N VAL A 23 20.51 -14.67 0.82
CA VAL A 23 19.47 -14.69 -0.23
C VAL A 23 18.94 -16.11 -0.39
N VAL A 24 17.64 -16.29 -0.18
CA VAL A 24 16.95 -17.57 -0.34
C VAL A 24 15.96 -17.44 -1.50
N ASN A 25 15.87 -18.48 -2.35
CA ASN A 25 14.97 -18.56 -3.51
C ASN A 25 15.13 -17.41 -4.51
N ASN A 26 16.33 -16.89 -4.72
CA ASN A 26 16.63 -15.78 -5.65
C ASN A 26 15.88 -14.46 -5.38
N HIS A 27 15.33 -14.25 -4.19
CA HIS A 27 14.66 -13.00 -3.80
C HIS A 27 15.67 -11.94 -3.34
N ALA A 28 16.68 -11.65 -4.15
CA ALA A 28 17.65 -10.58 -3.94
C ALA A 28 17.09 -9.29 -4.56
N GLU A 29 16.57 -8.41 -3.74
CA GLU A 29 16.02 -7.14 -4.17
C GLU A 29 16.88 -5.96 -3.63
N PRO A 30 16.87 -4.78 -4.31
CA PRO A 30 17.67 -3.64 -3.89
C PRO A 30 17.23 -3.10 -2.52
N PHE A 31 18.10 -2.33 -1.87
CA PHE A 31 17.84 -1.74 -0.55
C PHE A 31 16.53 -0.93 -0.50
N TRP A 32 16.21 -0.20 -1.55
CA TRP A 32 15.01 0.65 -1.65
C TRP A 32 13.72 -0.10 -2.00
N PHE A 33 13.74 -1.43 -2.13
CA PHE A 33 12.59 -2.26 -2.49
C PHE A 33 11.34 -1.96 -1.64
N PHE A 34 11.49 -1.85 -0.31
CA PHE A 34 10.35 -1.59 0.56
C PHE A 34 9.79 -0.18 0.46
N LEU A 35 10.54 0.80 -0.02
CA LEU A 35 9.97 2.12 -0.35
C LEU A 35 9.00 2.02 -1.53
N TYR A 36 9.35 1.22 -2.52
CA TYR A 36 8.48 0.93 -3.65
C TYR A 36 7.25 0.14 -3.23
N ILE A 37 7.41 -0.91 -2.42
CA ILE A 37 6.30 -1.69 -1.86
C ILE A 37 5.37 -0.79 -1.03
N MET A 38 5.92 0.13 -0.21
CA MET A 38 5.12 1.10 0.55
C MET A 38 4.23 1.95 -0.37
N ILE A 39 4.77 2.44 -1.49
CA ILE A 39 4.01 3.22 -2.47
C ILE A 39 2.85 2.39 -3.03
N LEU A 40 3.13 1.19 -3.51
CA LEU A 40 2.14 0.32 -4.14
C LEU A 40 1.09 -0.20 -3.16
N ALA A 41 1.53 -0.70 -2.00
CA ALA A 41 0.64 -1.27 -0.99
C ALA A 41 -0.27 -0.24 -0.32
N SER A 42 0.10 1.04 -0.37
CA SER A 42 -0.73 2.12 0.19
C SER A 42 -1.69 2.73 -0.83
N LEU A 43 -1.70 2.26 -2.07
CA LEU A 43 -2.61 2.75 -3.10
C LEU A 43 -4.07 2.47 -2.72
N PRO A 44 -4.98 3.39 -3.00
CA PRO A 44 -4.80 4.72 -3.59
C PRO A 44 -4.45 5.81 -2.56
N PHE A 45 -4.24 5.49 -1.28
CA PHE A 45 -4.02 6.43 -0.19
C PHE A 45 -2.57 6.91 -0.05
N THR A 46 -1.69 6.54 -0.95
CA THR A 46 -0.26 6.89 -0.91
C THR A 46 0.00 8.38 -0.68
N PRO A 47 -0.69 9.34 -1.33
CA PRO A 47 -0.47 10.77 -1.08
C PRO A 47 -0.78 11.16 0.37
N PHE A 48 -1.83 10.57 0.94
CA PHE A 48 -2.24 10.80 2.32
C PHE A 48 -1.27 10.19 3.32
N LEU A 49 -0.69 9.03 3.00
CA LEU A 49 0.36 8.42 3.81
C LEU A 49 1.57 9.35 3.90
N TYR A 50 2.09 9.83 2.77
CA TYR A 50 3.23 10.75 2.76
C TYR A 50 2.96 12.06 3.50
N HIS A 51 1.77 12.64 3.33
CA HIS A 51 1.36 13.82 4.08
C HIS A 51 1.29 13.52 5.59
N GLY A 52 0.76 12.37 5.98
CA GLY A 52 0.68 11.92 7.38
C GLY A 52 2.06 11.70 8.01
N ILE A 53 2.98 11.05 7.26
CA ILE A 53 4.39 10.89 7.66
C ILE A 53 5.05 12.25 7.88
N PHE A 54 4.96 13.14 6.90
CA PHE A 54 5.57 14.47 6.98
C PHE A 54 5.03 15.28 8.16
N LYS A 55 3.72 15.21 8.38
CA LYS A 55 3.10 15.89 9.51
C LYS A 55 3.55 15.31 10.85
N ALA A 56 3.51 13.98 11.02
CA ALA A 56 3.96 13.32 12.24
C ALA A 56 5.44 13.63 12.54
N PHE A 57 6.28 13.65 11.51
CA PHE A 57 7.69 14.02 11.65
C PHE A 57 7.87 15.49 12.07
N LYS A 58 7.11 16.40 11.48
CA LYS A 58 7.15 17.82 11.85
C LYS A 58 6.68 18.05 13.29
N ASP A 59 5.63 17.35 13.70
CA ASP A 59 5.09 17.44 15.05
C ASP A 59 6.09 16.85 16.07
N PHE A 60 6.74 15.73 15.74
CA PHE A 60 7.83 15.15 16.52
C PHE A 60 8.98 16.13 16.76
N LEU A 61 9.43 16.85 15.72
CA LEU A 61 10.51 17.84 15.83
C LEU A 61 10.12 19.08 16.66
N LYS A 62 8.82 19.39 16.74
CA LYS A 62 8.31 20.55 17.50
C LYS A 62 7.93 20.22 18.94
N SER A 63 7.77 18.92 19.25
CA SER A 63 7.33 18.48 20.57
C SER A 63 8.34 18.90 21.64
N SER A 64 7.98 19.94 22.41
CA SER A 64 8.68 20.28 23.66
C SER A 64 8.16 19.35 24.75
N LYS A 65 9.04 18.97 25.70
CA LYS A 65 8.76 17.98 26.76
C LYS A 65 7.57 18.30 27.69
N GLU A 66 6.99 19.49 27.59
CA GLU A 66 5.99 19.99 28.54
C GLU A 66 4.51 19.77 28.15
N SER A 67 4.21 19.42 26.89
CA SER A 67 2.82 19.15 26.47
C SER A 67 2.74 17.93 25.57
N CYS A 68 2.74 16.74 26.19
CA CYS A 68 2.54 15.50 25.48
C CYS A 68 1.04 15.26 25.24
N ASN A 69 0.55 15.61 24.06
CA ASN A 69 -0.81 15.27 23.65
C ASN A 69 -0.85 13.80 23.22
N ILE A 70 -1.78 13.01 23.77
CA ILE A 70 -1.93 11.56 23.49
C ILE A 70 -2.00 11.29 21.96
N THR A 71 -2.67 12.15 21.22
CA THR A 71 -2.81 12.03 19.76
C THR A 71 -1.48 12.22 19.03
N GLU A 72 -0.67 13.18 19.44
CA GLU A 72 0.66 13.44 18.87
C GLU A 72 1.61 12.30 19.18
N THR A 73 1.51 11.73 20.38
CA THR A 73 2.27 10.54 20.80
C THR A 73 1.93 9.33 19.94
N LEU A 74 0.64 9.11 19.65
CA LEU A 74 0.20 8.01 18.79
C LEU A 74 0.77 8.12 17.37
N TYR A 75 0.79 9.33 16.79
CA TYR A 75 1.32 9.52 15.45
C TYR A 75 2.84 9.39 15.42
N THR A 76 3.52 9.88 16.42
CA THR A 76 4.97 9.71 16.58
C THR A 76 5.33 8.23 16.75
N TYR A 77 4.59 7.50 17.59
CA TYR A 77 4.76 6.05 17.74
C TYR A 77 4.55 5.32 16.42
N SER A 78 3.51 5.67 15.69
CA SER A 78 3.22 5.05 14.39
C SER A 78 4.31 5.36 13.36
N LEU A 79 4.88 6.56 13.39
CA LEU A 79 6.02 6.93 12.54
C LEU A 79 7.26 6.08 12.89
N CYS A 80 7.58 5.94 14.16
CA CYS A 80 8.69 5.10 14.61
C CYS A 80 8.47 3.62 14.25
N TRP A 81 7.25 3.10 14.43
CA TRP A 81 6.88 1.75 14.03
C TRP A 81 7.08 1.53 12.53
N LEU A 82 6.49 2.38 11.69
CA LEU A 82 6.64 2.32 10.23
C LEU A 82 8.12 2.33 9.82
N THR A 83 8.88 3.26 10.37
CA THR A 83 10.31 3.44 10.06
C THR A 83 11.13 2.22 10.49
N SER A 84 10.86 1.68 11.69
CA SER A 84 11.55 0.49 12.20
C SER A 84 11.31 -0.73 11.31
N VAL A 85 10.08 -0.96 10.87
CA VAL A 85 9.73 -2.06 9.95
C VAL A 85 10.43 -1.87 8.61
N LEU A 86 10.40 -0.66 8.04
CA LEU A 86 11.08 -0.36 6.78
C LEU A 86 12.59 -0.60 6.87
N ILE A 87 13.25 -0.08 7.90
CA ILE A 87 14.70 -0.25 8.08
C ILE A 87 15.02 -1.73 8.27
N PHE A 88 14.33 -2.42 9.18
CA PHE A 88 14.59 -3.81 9.50
C PHE A 88 14.54 -4.70 8.26
N PHE A 89 13.47 -4.61 7.47
CA PHE A 89 13.33 -5.46 6.27
C PHE A 89 14.17 -4.97 5.10
N SER A 90 14.50 -3.68 5.00
CA SER A 90 15.43 -3.18 3.98
C SER A 90 16.85 -3.72 4.17
N LEU A 91 17.24 -4.02 5.40
CA LEU A 91 18.53 -4.64 5.72
C LEU A 91 18.55 -6.17 5.53
N SER A 92 17.40 -6.80 5.41
CA SER A 92 17.29 -8.25 5.15
C SER A 92 17.86 -8.61 3.78
N ALA A 93 18.55 -9.75 3.70
CA ALA A 93 19.12 -10.26 2.45
C ALA A 93 18.00 -10.75 1.51
N THR A 94 17.01 -11.49 2.02
CA THR A 94 15.83 -11.93 1.28
C THR A 94 14.70 -10.92 1.49
N LYS A 95 14.09 -10.44 0.40
CA LYS A 95 13.01 -9.44 0.45
C LYS A 95 11.75 -9.97 -0.22
N LEU A 96 10.66 -10.04 0.55
CA LEU A 96 9.35 -10.43 0.05
C LEU A 96 8.35 -9.28 0.26
N PRO A 97 7.44 -9.02 -0.69
CA PRO A 97 6.41 -7.99 -0.53
C PRO A 97 5.57 -8.14 0.74
N SER A 98 5.34 -9.39 1.20
CA SER A 98 4.60 -9.70 2.43
C SER A 98 5.26 -9.17 3.71
N TYR A 99 6.54 -8.85 3.70
CA TYR A 99 7.23 -8.24 4.86
C TYR A 99 6.77 -6.80 5.15
N TRP A 100 5.99 -6.22 4.25
CA TRP A 100 5.28 -4.97 4.51
C TRP A 100 4.09 -5.11 5.48
N LEU A 101 3.50 -6.30 5.64
CA LEU A 101 2.29 -6.51 6.44
C LEU A 101 2.37 -5.93 7.86
N PRO A 102 3.47 -6.06 8.61
CA PRO A 102 3.59 -5.47 9.95
C PRO A 102 3.52 -3.95 9.96
N ALA A 103 3.77 -3.27 8.84
CA ALA A 103 3.72 -1.81 8.74
C ALA A 103 2.31 -1.26 8.45
N ILE A 104 1.36 -2.11 8.00
CA ILE A 104 0.01 -1.68 7.60
C ILE A 104 -0.72 -0.92 8.70
N PRO A 105 -0.77 -1.37 9.97
CA PRO A 105 -1.48 -0.63 11.01
C PRO A 105 -0.89 0.77 11.25
N ALA A 106 0.43 0.88 11.25
CA ALA A 106 1.11 2.17 11.40
C ALA A 106 0.82 3.10 10.22
N ALA A 107 0.86 2.58 8.99
CA ALA A 107 0.50 3.33 7.79
C ALA A 107 -0.96 3.82 7.83
N ALA A 108 -1.90 2.98 8.27
CA ALA A 108 -3.31 3.33 8.40
C ALA A 108 -3.54 4.48 9.41
N ILE A 109 -2.84 4.45 10.56
CA ILE A 109 -2.91 5.53 11.57
C ILE A 109 -2.36 6.84 10.98
N LEU A 110 -1.24 6.81 10.25
CA LEU A 110 -0.67 7.98 9.61
C LEU A 110 -1.55 8.54 8.49
N ILE A 111 -2.19 7.69 7.70
CA ILE A 111 -3.21 8.10 6.71
C ILE A 111 -4.38 8.80 7.42
N SER A 112 -4.90 8.21 8.51
CA SER A 112 -5.97 8.80 9.33
C SER A 112 -5.58 10.18 9.87
N ASN A 113 -4.34 10.35 10.34
CA ASN A 113 -3.80 11.65 10.75
C ASN A 113 -3.92 12.71 9.65
N SER A 114 -3.61 12.32 8.41
CA SER A 114 -3.74 13.19 7.25
C SER A 114 -5.21 13.65 7.05
N PHE A 115 -6.17 12.70 7.10
CA PHE A 115 -7.59 13.02 6.92
C PHE A 115 -8.16 13.93 8.01
N ILE A 116 -7.83 13.67 9.27
CA ILE A 116 -8.36 14.44 10.41
C ILE A 116 -7.86 15.88 10.37
N ASN A 117 -6.61 16.09 9.99
CA ASN A 117 -5.96 17.40 10.07
C ASN A 117 -6.10 18.26 8.82
N LEU A 118 -6.54 17.69 7.71
CA LEU A 118 -6.76 18.44 6.48
C LEU A 118 -8.11 19.18 6.54
N LYS A 119 -8.06 20.50 6.41
CA LYS A 119 -9.26 21.32 6.19
C LYS A 119 -9.67 21.24 4.72
N ASN A 120 -10.99 21.17 4.45
CA ASN A 120 -11.55 21.10 3.09
C ASN A 120 -11.14 22.25 2.17
N SER A 121 -10.83 23.41 2.73
CA SER A 121 -10.42 24.62 1.98
C SER A 121 -8.91 24.77 1.83
N SER A 122 -8.10 23.84 2.36
CA SER A 122 -6.65 23.96 2.27
C SER A 122 -6.14 23.56 0.88
N LYS A 123 -5.11 24.28 0.38
CA LYS A 123 -4.43 23.91 -0.87
C LYS A 123 -3.87 22.48 -0.81
N SER A 124 -3.36 22.05 0.35
CA SER A 124 -2.86 20.69 0.56
C SER A 124 -3.95 19.63 0.34
N TYR A 125 -5.16 19.87 0.83
CA TYR A 125 -6.30 18.98 0.59
C TYR A 125 -6.59 18.84 -0.91
N LEU A 126 -6.62 19.96 -1.64
CA LEU A 126 -6.85 19.96 -3.08
C LEU A 126 -5.77 19.15 -3.83
N TYR A 127 -4.48 19.40 -3.55
CA TYR A 127 -3.39 18.69 -4.22
C TYR A 127 -3.39 17.19 -3.95
N LEU A 128 -3.63 16.76 -2.70
CA LEU A 128 -3.67 15.35 -2.36
C LEU A 128 -4.82 14.62 -3.07
N TRP A 129 -6.00 15.27 -3.18
CA TRP A 129 -7.13 14.69 -3.89
C TRP A 129 -6.92 14.65 -5.40
N ILE A 130 -6.39 15.70 -6.00
CA ILE A 130 -6.02 15.69 -7.43
C ILE A 130 -5.04 14.55 -7.70
N PHE A 131 -4.00 14.41 -6.88
CA PHE A 131 -3.03 13.35 -7.06
C PHE A 131 -3.62 11.94 -6.89
N ASN A 132 -4.55 11.79 -5.95
CA ASN A 132 -5.29 10.56 -5.76
C ASN A 132 -6.15 10.21 -6.99
N ILE A 133 -6.87 11.18 -7.55
CA ILE A 133 -7.65 11.00 -8.78
C ILE A 133 -6.74 10.65 -9.96
N LEU A 134 -5.56 11.26 -10.06
CA LEU A 134 -4.58 10.92 -11.10
C LEU A 134 -4.08 9.47 -10.97
N ILE A 135 -3.88 8.96 -9.76
CA ILE A 135 -3.56 7.54 -9.52
C ILE A 135 -4.70 6.64 -10.03
N LEU A 136 -5.93 6.93 -9.67
CA LEU A 136 -7.11 6.16 -10.14
C LEU A 136 -7.25 6.20 -11.65
N PHE A 137 -7.03 7.37 -12.25
CA PHE A 137 -7.02 7.54 -13.69
C PHE A 137 -5.89 6.73 -14.34
N GLY A 138 -4.69 6.72 -13.75
CA GLY A 138 -3.56 5.90 -14.18
C GLY A 138 -3.90 4.41 -14.20
N PHE A 139 -4.55 3.88 -13.15
CA PHE A 139 -5.05 2.50 -13.15
C PHE A 139 -6.10 2.26 -14.24
N SER A 140 -7.05 3.18 -14.40
CA SER A 140 -8.04 3.08 -15.46
C SER A 140 -7.37 2.98 -16.84
N MET A 141 -6.37 3.84 -17.12
CA MET A 141 -5.59 3.80 -18.36
C MET A 141 -4.77 2.51 -18.49
N ALA A 142 -4.11 2.06 -17.42
CA ALA A 142 -3.35 0.81 -17.44
C ALA A 142 -4.23 -0.37 -17.84
N PHE A 143 -5.42 -0.50 -17.26
CA PHE A 143 -6.35 -1.56 -17.64
C PHE A 143 -6.99 -1.33 -19.01
N PHE A 144 -7.16 -0.08 -19.43
CA PHE A 144 -7.65 0.23 -20.77
C PHE A 144 -6.68 -0.25 -21.85
N PHE A 145 -5.39 -0.04 -21.65
CA PHE A 145 -4.32 -0.47 -22.53
C PHE A 145 -3.72 -1.82 -22.16
N SER A 146 -4.49 -2.67 -21.48
CA SER A 146 -4.01 -3.98 -20.97
C SER A 146 -3.44 -4.88 -22.06
N ASN A 147 -3.95 -4.84 -23.27
CA ASN A 147 -3.44 -5.64 -24.39
C ASN A 147 -1.95 -5.40 -24.69
N ASN A 148 -1.42 -4.19 -24.39
CA ASN A 148 -0.04 -3.83 -24.69
C ASN A 148 0.96 -4.40 -23.69
N TRP A 149 0.55 -4.59 -22.43
CA TRP A 149 1.46 -5.08 -21.38
C TRP A 149 1.16 -6.50 -20.92
N LEU A 150 -0.07 -6.99 -21.14
CA LEU A 150 -0.45 -8.34 -20.74
C LEU A 150 0.38 -9.41 -21.46
N SER A 151 0.68 -9.19 -22.76
CA SER A 151 1.50 -10.08 -23.58
C SER A 151 2.97 -10.11 -23.14
N SER A 152 3.43 -9.12 -22.39
CA SER A 152 4.82 -9.07 -21.87
C SER A 152 4.96 -9.70 -20.49
N ILE A 153 3.86 -10.14 -19.86
CA ILE A 153 3.93 -10.89 -18.62
C ILE A 153 4.46 -12.29 -18.93
N ASN A 154 5.65 -12.57 -18.44
CA ASN A 154 6.28 -13.89 -18.53
C ASN A 154 6.65 -14.32 -17.12
N ASP A 155 5.71 -14.98 -16.43
CA ASP A 155 5.93 -15.49 -15.09
C ASP A 155 6.46 -16.93 -15.19
N PRO A 156 7.66 -17.22 -14.63
CA PRO A 156 8.22 -18.58 -14.68
C PRO A 156 7.38 -19.62 -13.93
N GLU A 157 6.65 -19.21 -12.87
CA GLU A 157 5.81 -20.10 -12.06
C GLU A 157 4.41 -20.26 -12.68
N MET A 158 3.93 -19.28 -13.44
CA MET A 158 2.60 -19.27 -14.07
C MET A 158 2.69 -18.86 -15.55
N PRO A 159 3.19 -19.75 -16.43
CA PRO A 159 3.43 -19.44 -17.85
C PRO A 159 2.15 -19.08 -18.62
N ASN A 160 0.97 -19.51 -18.14
CA ASN A 160 -0.31 -19.23 -18.77
C ASN A 160 -1.09 -18.06 -18.13
N LEU A 161 -0.49 -17.34 -17.19
CA LEU A 161 -1.15 -16.29 -16.41
C LEU A 161 -1.86 -15.26 -17.29
N ALA A 162 -1.21 -14.78 -18.35
CA ALA A 162 -1.79 -13.78 -19.25
C ALA A 162 -3.05 -14.28 -19.96
N SER A 163 -3.04 -15.53 -20.45
CA SER A 163 -4.18 -16.14 -21.13
C SER A 163 -5.35 -16.42 -20.16
N GLU A 164 -5.04 -16.85 -18.95
CA GLU A 164 -6.04 -17.08 -17.89
C GLU A 164 -6.70 -15.77 -17.44
N LEU A 165 -5.93 -14.68 -17.28
CA LEU A 165 -6.47 -13.36 -16.96
C LEU A 165 -7.41 -12.84 -18.04
N ILE A 166 -7.09 -13.08 -19.32
CA ILE A 166 -7.95 -12.68 -20.43
C ILE A 166 -9.22 -13.54 -20.47
N SER A 167 -9.09 -14.87 -20.38
CA SER A 167 -10.21 -15.80 -20.48
C SER A 167 -11.21 -15.70 -19.31
N SER A 168 -10.72 -15.35 -18.11
CA SER A 168 -11.56 -15.14 -16.94
C SER A 168 -12.43 -13.88 -17.00
N GLY A 169 -12.16 -12.97 -17.96
CA GLY A 169 -12.83 -11.68 -18.06
C GLY A 169 -12.51 -10.67 -16.94
N ILE A 170 -11.55 -10.99 -16.07
CA ILE A 170 -11.16 -10.12 -14.96
C ILE A 170 -10.64 -8.79 -15.46
N ILE A 171 -9.87 -8.78 -16.53
CA ILE A 171 -9.34 -7.55 -17.15
C ILE A 171 -10.47 -6.62 -17.58
N PHE A 172 -11.51 -7.17 -18.19
CA PHE A 172 -12.70 -6.36 -18.58
C PHE A 172 -13.42 -5.81 -17.37
N LYS A 173 -13.63 -6.62 -16.33
CA LYS A 173 -14.25 -6.18 -15.07
C LYS A 173 -13.42 -5.09 -14.38
N ALA A 174 -12.08 -5.26 -14.32
CA ALA A 174 -11.17 -4.26 -13.76
C ALA A 174 -11.22 -2.94 -14.54
N LYS A 175 -11.24 -3.00 -15.87
CA LYS A 175 -11.39 -1.85 -16.75
C LYS A 175 -12.67 -1.05 -16.44
N LEU A 176 -13.81 -1.71 -16.37
CA LEU A 176 -15.09 -1.06 -16.05
C LEU A 176 -15.07 -0.50 -14.62
N PHE A 177 -14.54 -1.27 -13.67
CA PHE A 177 -14.48 -0.89 -12.28
C PHE A 177 -13.64 0.38 -12.09
N PHE A 178 -12.38 0.39 -12.49
CA PHE A 178 -11.51 1.57 -12.32
C PHE A 178 -11.99 2.79 -13.11
N SER A 179 -12.55 2.61 -14.30
CA SER A 179 -13.08 3.72 -15.09
C SER A 179 -14.32 4.35 -14.43
N SER A 180 -15.26 3.54 -13.94
CA SER A 180 -16.45 4.04 -13.25
C SER A 180 -16.09 4.75 -11.95
N PHE A 181 -15.15 4.20 -11.17
CA PHE A 181 -14.67 4.82 -9.94
C PHE A 181 -13.93 6.14 -10.18
N THR A 182 -13.12 6.22 -11.23
CA THR A 182 -12.44 7.47 -11.61
C THR A 182 -13.43 8.56 -11.95
N LEU A 183 -14.43 8.25 -12.78
CA LEU A 183 -15.49 9.19 -13.14
C LEU A 183 -16.28 9.65 -11.92
N PHE A 184 -16.65 8.71 -11.06
CA PHE A 184 -17.39 9.01 -9.84
C PHE A 184 -16.58 9.85 -8.86
N ALA A 185 -15.27 9.58 -8.72
CA ALA A 185 -14.37 10.38 -7.90
C ALA A 185 -14.26 11.83 -8.42
N ILE A 186 -14.20 12.04 -9.73
CA ILE A 186 -14.16 13.36 -10.35
C ILE A 186 -15.47 14.13 -10.07
N ILE A 187 -16.62 13.47 -10.24
CA ILE A 187 -17.93 14.08 -9.97
C ILE A 187 -18.04 14.49 -8.50
N LEU A 188 -17.70 13.60 -7.58
CA LEU A 188 -17.81 13.87 -6.14
C LEU A 188 -16.80 14.93 -5.67
N PHE A 189 -15.62 14.98 -6.28
CA PHE A 189 -14.65 16.03 -6.02
C PHE A 189 -15.21 17.41 -6.41
N SER A 190 -15.90 17.50 -7.55
CA SER A 190 -16.59 18.72 -8.00
C SER A 190 -17.66 19.19 -7.03
N LEU A 191 -18.32 18.26 -6.34
CA LEU A 191 -19.33 18.55 -5.30
C LEU A 191 -18.73 18.97 -3.96
N LYS A 192 -17.40 19.02 -3.82
CA LYS A 192 -16.65 19.39 -2.59
C LYS A 192 -17.02 18.58 -1.34
N SER A 193 -17.51 17.36 -1.51
CA SER A 193 -17.94 16.51 -0.40
C SER A 193 -16.81 15.57 0.07
N ARG A 194 -16.13 15.97 1.13
CA ARG A 194 -14.99 15.23 1.71
C ARG A 194 -15.36 13.81 2.16
N ASN A 195 -16.48 13.67 2.85
CA ASN A 195 -16.86 12.38 3.44
C ASN A 195 -17.24 11.37 2.36
N ILE A 196 -17.88 11.81 1.28
CA ILE A 196 -18.26 10.95 0.17
C ILE A 196 -17.04 10.40 -0.54
N LEU A 197 -15.98 11.20 -0.74
CA LEU A 197 -14.73 10.73 -1.32
C LEU A 197 -14.04 9.66 -0.46
N LEU A 198 -14.10 9.79 0.86
CA LEU A 198 -13.57 8.78 1.77
C LEU A 198 -14.35 7.46 1.66
N TYR A 199 -15.68 7.51 1.65
CA TYR A 199 -16.52 6.33 1.46
C TYR A 199 -16.28 5.67 0.11
N LEU A 200 -16.10 6.46 -0.95
CA LEU A 200 -15.75 5.96 -2.27
C LEU A 200 -14.45 5.15 -2.24
N GLN A 201 -13.43 5.64 -1.57
CA GLN A 201 -12.14 4.96 -1.45
C GLN A 201 -12.27 3.62 -0.69
N ILE A 202 -13.06 3.60 0.38
CA ILE A 202 -13.36 2.36 1.12
C ILE A 202 -14.11 1.36 0.22
N LEU A 203 -15.12 1.81 -0.51
CA LEU A 203 -15.85 0.97 -1.47
C LEU A 203 -14.94 0.43 -2.56
N LEU A 204 -13.98 1.25 -3.04
CA LEU A 204 -12.99 0.82 -4.03
C LEU A 204 -12.12 -0.33 -3.48
N LEU A 205 -11.64 -0.24 -2.25
CA LEU A 205 -10.86 -1.31 -1.62
C LEU A 205 -11.67 -2.60 -1.46
N ILE A 206 -12.93 -2.49 -1.04
CA ILE A 206 -13.84 -3.64 -0.94
C ILE A 206 -14.09 -4.24 -2.33
N GLY A 207 -14.36 -3.42 -3.32
CA GLY A 207 -14.61 -3.87 -4.70
C GLY A 207 -13.39 -4.54 -5.33
N GLN A 208 -12.16 -4.09 -5.04
CA GLN A 208 -10.93 -4.76 -5.46
C GLN A 208 -10.86 -6.19 -4.89
N SER A 209 -11.23 -6.39 -3.62
CA SER A 209 -11.26 -7.71 -3.00
C SER A 209 -12.24 -8.66 -3.70
N PHE A 210 -13.39 -8.15 -4.14
CA PHE A 210 -14.36 -8.93 -4.92
C PHE A 210 -13.87 -9.25 -6.33
N LEU A 211 -13.14 -8.33 -6.98
CA LEU A 211 -12.57 -8.57 -8.30
C LEU A 211 -11.52 -9.68 -8.30
N MET A 212 -10.75 -9.77 -7.21
CA MET A 212 -9.69 -10.77 -7.06
C MET A 212 -10.18 -12.13 -6.54
N SER A 213 -11.41 -12.22 -6.03
CA SER A 213 -11.95 -13.45 -5.44
C SER A 213 -12.17 -14.63 -6.42
N PRO A 214 -12.38 -14.48 -7.72
CA PRO A 214 -12.58 -15.58 -8.67
C PRO A 214 -11.29 -16.23 -9.18
N ILE A 215 -10.11 -15.77 -8.78
CA ILE A 215 -8.82 -16.36 -9.15
C ILE A 215 -8.49 -17.45 -8.11
N ARG A 216 -9.30 -18.51 -8.02
CA ARG A 216 -9.00 -19.73 -7.26
C ARG A 216 -8.96 -20.92 -8.16
#